data_a18353929dfa162ed0673b932d9ad6a5
#
_entry.id   a18353929dfa162ed0673b932d9ad6a5
#
_cell.length_a   1.000
_cell.length_b   1.000
_cell.length_c   1.000
_cell.angle_alpha   90.00
_cell.angle_beta   90.00
_cell.angle_gamma   90.00
#
_symmetry.space_group_name_H-M   'P 1'
#
loop_
_entity.id
_entity.type
_entity.pdbx_description
1 polymer ?
#
loop_
_entity_poly.entity_id
_entity_poly.type
_entity_poly.pdbx_seq_one_letter_code
_entity_poly.pdbx_strand_id
1 'polypeptide(L)'
;MTKPFMGVSASGCHTNMSLWTGGKDKVNKLSHKSLPAMDEVFTYVEGGKNTFMPDTKDVQLPGKVGLKAIGGVMKHLGALTAIGSSTVNSYRRLWDTGFWAPVYADWGYQNRTCGFRV
;
A
#
# COMPACT_ATOMS: atom_id res chain seq x y z
N MET A 1 13.04 -11.44 -11.47
CA MET A 1 12.04 -11.40 -12.56
C MET A 1 10.65 -11.36 -11.92
N THR A 2 9.83 -10.38 -12.27
CA THR A 2 8.52 -10.16 -11.60
C THR A 2 7.49 -11.22 -12.02
N LYS A 3 7.50 -11.63 -13.28
CA LYS A 3 6.62 -12.64 -13.87
C LYS A 3 7.45 -13.69 -14.61
N PRO A 4 8.00 -14.70 -13.93
CA PRO A 4 8.87 -15.70 -14.56
C PRO A 4 8.12 -16.63 -15.51
N PHE A 5 6.87 -16.99 -15.19
CA PHE A 5 6.06 -17.91 -15.98
C PHE A 5 4.68 -17.32 -16.27
N MET A 6 4.12 -17.65 -17.45
CA MET A 6 2.75 -17.29 -17.80
C MET A 6 1.76 -18.23 -17.08
N GLY A 7 0.52 -17.78 -16.86
CA GLY A 7 -0.55 -18.57 -16.26
C GLY A 7 -0.43 -18.83 -14.75
N VAL A 8 0.58 -18.31 -14.07
CA VAL A 8 0.75 -18.45 -12.62
C VAL A 8 0.91 -17.10 -11.95
N SER A 9 0.75 -17.07 -10.62
CA SER A 9 0.98 -15.85 -9.82
C SER A 9 2.41 -15.34 -9.96
N ALA A 10 2.59 -14.07 -9.68
CA ALA A 10 3.86 -13.36 -9.83
C ALA A 10 4.20 -12.59 -8.54
N SER A 11 5.41 -12.07 -8.46
CA SER A 11 5.82 -11.21 -7.35
C SER A 11 5.07 -9.88 -7.37
N GLY A 12 4.69 -9.39 -6.20
CA GLY A 12 4.10 -8.09 -6.00
C GLY A 12 4.78 -7.32 -4.88
N CYS A 13 4.63 -6.01 -4.91
CA CYS A 13 5.07 -5.13 -3.84
C CYS A 13 3.87 -4.31 -3.38
N HIS A 14 3.62 -4.31 -2.08
CA HIS A 14 2.54 -3.53 -1.48
C HIS A 14 3.14 -2.41 -0.63
N THR A 15 2.60 -1.22 -0.79
CA THR A 15 2.94 -0.07 0.06
C THR A 15 1.75 0.24 0.95
N ASN A 16 1.92 0.11 2.26
CA ASN A 16 0.90 0.46 3.23
C ASN A 16 1.21 1.86 3.78
N MET A 17 0.21 2.74 3.78
CA MET A 17 0.37 4.12 4.21
C MET A 17 -0.73 4.52 5.17
N SER A 18 -0.36 5.33 6.16
CA SER A 18 -1.29 6.05 7.03
C SER A 18 -0.77 7.47 7.26
N LEU A 19 -1.66 8.42 7.43
CA LEU A 19 -1.30 9.81 7.69
C LEU A 19 -1.84 10.22 9.07
N TRP A 20 -0.97 10.69 9.91
CA TRP A 20 -1.28 11.01 11.30
C TRP A 20 -1.12 12.50 11.58
N THR A 21 -2.02 13.05 12.39
CA THR A 21 -1.93 14.42 12.93
C THR A 21 -1.96 14.38 14.44
N GLY A 22 -1.22 15.31 15.05
CA GLY A 22 -1.05 15.35 16.51
C GLY A 22 -0.20 14.18 17.01
N GLY A 23 -0.16 14.02 18.32
CA GLY A 23 0.67 13.01 18.96
C GLY A 23 2.15 13.39 19.03
N LYS A 24 2.97 12.47 19.50
CA LYS A 24 4.42 12.63 19.62
C LYS A 24 5.11 11.46 18.95
N ASP A 25 6.15 11.76 18.20
CA ASP A 25 7.01 10.72 17.64
C ASP A 25 7.76 10.00 18.75
N LYS A 26 7.67 8.69 18.72
CA LYS A 26 8.41 7.80 19.62
C LYS A 26 9.30 6.89 18.81
N VAL A 27 10.52 6.72 19.27
CA VAL A 27 11.48 5.78 18.69
C VAL A 27 11.51 4.55 19.57
N ASN A 28 11.27 3.41 18.97
CA ASN A 28 11.37 2.12 19.63
C ASN A 28 12.52 1.31 19.02
N LYS A 29 13.31 0.70 19.86
CA LYS A 29 14.37 -0.24 19.47
C LYS A 29 13.95 -1.63 19.87
N LEU A 30 13.83 -2.50 18.87
CA LEU A 30 13.69 -3.93 19.11
C LEU A 30 15.07 -4.57 18.97
N SER A 31 15.54 -5.12 20.08
CA SER A 31 16.78 -5.90 20.09
C SER A 31 16.45 -7.38 19.97
N HIS A 32 16.93 -8.01 18.91
CA HIS A 32 16.80 -9.44 18.70
C HIS A 32 17.86 -10.19 19.51
N LYS A 33 17.46 -10.80 20.63
CA LYS A 33 18.39 -11.56 21.50
C LYS A 33 19.14 -12.69 20.79
N SER A 34 18.55 -13.26 19.74
CA SER A 34 19.14 -14.33 18.94
C SER A 34 20.04 -13.85 17.81
N LEU A 35 19.92 -12.57 17.42
CA LEU A 35 20.69 -11.96 16.33
C LEU A 35 21.02 -10.51 16.71
N PRO A 36 21.96 -10.27 17.63
CA PRO A 36 22.24 -8.95 18.20
C PRO A 36 22.67 -7.90 17.17
N ALA A 37 23.09 -8.31 15.96
CA ALA A 37 23.44 -7.40 14.88
C ALA A 37 22.21 -6.91 14.07
N MET A 38 21.02 -7.39 14.38
CA MET A 38 19.78 -7.03 13.69
C MET A 38 18.84 -6.24 14.61
N ASP A 39 19.33 -5.13 15.13
CA ASP A 39 18.48 -4.20 15.87
C ASP A 39 17.59 -3.43 14.89
N GLU A 40 16.28 -3.57 15.06
CA GLU A 40 15.31 -2.74 14.34
C GLU A 40 14.97 -1.49 15.14
N VAL A 41 15.10 -0.35 14.49
CA VAL A 41 14.68 0.95 15.01
C VAL A 41 13.51 1.45 14.17
N PHE A 42 12.38 1.67 14.78
CA PHE A 42 11.24 2.26 14.10
C PHE A 42 10.60 3.38 14.90
N THR A 43 10.07 4.33 14.17
CA THR A 43 9.35 5.46 14.73
C THR A 43 7.85 5.22 14.63
N TYR A 44 7.12 5.47 15.68
CA TYR A 44 5.67 5.43 15.72
C TYR A 44 5.10 6.70 16.35
N VAL A 45 3.84 6.98 16.07
CA VAL A 45 3.14 8.16 16.61
C VAL A 45 2.25 7.74 17.77
N GLU A 46 2.52 8.27 18.96
CA GLU A 46 1.73 8.02 20.15
C GLU A 46 0.68 9.12 20.34
N GLY A 47 -0.59 8.72 20.51
CA GLY A 47 -1.70 9.65 20.79
C GLY A 47 -2.14 10.51 19.59
N GLY A 48 -1.67 10.20 18.38
CA GLY A 48 -2.10 10.87 17.17
C GLY A 48 -3.44 10.35 16.63
N LYS A 49 -4.05 11.11 15.70
CA LYS A 49 -5.24 10.72 14.95
C LYS A 49 -4.86 10.37 13.52
N ASN A 50 -5.22 9.16 13.07
CA ASN A 50 -5.09 8.79 11.66
C ASN A 50 -6.13 9.55 10.83
N THR A 51 -5.66 10.43 9.95
CA THR A 51 -6.53 11.30 9.13
C THR A 51 -7.17 10.57 7.95
N PHE A 52 -6.73 9.35 7.63
CA PHE A 52 -7.37 8.52 6.63
C PHE A 52 -8.61 7.80 7.16
N MET A 53 -8.73 7.67 8.47
CA MET A 53 -9.91 7.07 9.09
C MET A 53 -11.12 7.99 8.97
N PRO A 54 -12.33 7.43 8.78
CA PRO A 54 -13.55 8.22 8.75
C PRO A 54 -13.86 8.82 10.13
N ASP A 55 -14.52 9.95 10.14
CA ASP A 55 -15.07 10.56 11.36
C ASP A 55 -16.39 9.89 11.82
N THR A 56 -16.91 8.98 11.02
CA THR A 56 -18.16 8.24 11.26
C THR A 56 -17.85 6.80 11.70
N LYS A 57 -18.87 6.10 12.19
CA LYS A 57 -18.77 4.67 12.52
C LYS A 57 -18.72 3.76 11.28
N ASP A 58 -18.94 4.31 10.09
CA ASP A 58 -18.80 3.56 8.84
C ASP A 58 -17.33 3.42 8.48
N VAL A 59 -16.76 2.28 8.84
CA VAL A 59 -15.36 1.95 8.59
C VAL A 59 -15.06 1.51 7.15
N GLN A 60 -16.09 1.38 6.32
CA GLN A 60 -15.92 0.96 4.92
C GLN A 60 -15.52 2.12 4.00
N LEU A 61 -15.77 3.35 4.44
CA LEU A 61 -15.39 4.54 3.69
C LEU A 61 -14.23 5.26 4.37
N PRO A 62 -13.21 5.64 3.64
CA PRO A 62 -12.15 6.49 4.16
C PRO A 62 -12.68 7.87 4.53
N GLY A 63 -12.01 8.53 5.47
CA GLY A 63 -12.29 9.93 5.78
C GLY A 63 -12.02 10.86 4.58
N LYS A 64 -12.44 12.11 4.68
CA LYS A 64 -12.29 13.12 3.60
C LYS A 64 -10.86 13.24 3.09
N VAL A 65 -9.87 13.17 3.98
CA VAL A 65 -8.44 13.24 3.59
C VAL A 65 -8.04 11.97 2.86
N GLY A 66 -8.49 10.81 3.34
CA GLY A 66 -8.25 9.52 2.68
C GLY A 66 -8.84 9.49 1.26
N LEU A 67 -10.08 9.94 1.08
CA LEU A 67 -10.70 10.03 -0.26
C LEU A 67 -9.93 10.96 -1.20
N LYS A 68 -9.42 12.10 -0.72
CA LYS A 68 -8.57 12.99 -1.53
C LYS A 68 -7.24 12.34 -1.91
N ALA A 69 -6.64 11.60 -0.97
CA ALA A 69 -5.41 10.86 -1.24
C ALA A 69 -5.63 9.78 -2.30
N ILE A 70 -6.73 9.00 -2.19
CA ILE A 70 -7.12 8.00 -3.19
C ILE A 70 -7.32 8.67 -4.55
N GLY A 71 -8.06 9.78 -4.62
CA GLY A 71 -8.28 10.52 -5.87
C GLY A 71 -6.96 10.99 -6.52
N GLY A 72 -6.01 11.44 -5.71
CA GLY A 72 -4.66 11.80 -6.17
C GLY A 72 -3.90 10.60 -6.74
N VAL A 73 -3.91 9.47 -6.06
CA VAL A 73 -3.28 8.24 -6.54
C VAL A 73 -3.94 7.75 -7.83
N MET A 74 -5.28 7.71 -7.88
CA MET A 74 -6.03 7.28 -9.06
C MET A 74 -5.70 8.15 -10.29
N LYS A 75 -5.65 9.47 -10.10
CA LYS A 75 -5.29 10.41 -11.17
C LYS A 75 -3.91 10.14 -11.77
N HIS A 76 -2.97 9.69 -10.96
CA HIS A 76 -1.58 9.47 -11.37
C HIS A 76 -1.20 7.99 -11.51
N LEU A 77 -2.16 7.07 -11.39
CA LEU A 77 -1.88 5.64 -11.34
C LEU A 77 -1.17 5.13 -12.60
N GLY A 78 -1.53 5.65 -13.78
CA GLY A 78 -0.84 5.32 -15.02
C GLY A 78 0.65 5.66 -15.00
N ALA A 79 1.01 6.84 -14.49
CA ALA A 79 2.41 7.24 -14.33
C ALA A 79 3.10 6.45 -13.22
N LEU A 80 2.41 6.19 -12.11
CA LEU A 80 2.94 5.38 -11.01
C LEU A 80 3.22 3.93 -11.44
N THR A 81 2.44 3.41 -12.41
CA THR A 81 2.67 2.08 -12.97
C THR A 81 4.03 1.98 -13.66
N ALA A 82 4.50 3.05 -14.30
CA ALA A 82 5.84 3.06 -14.91
C ALA A 82 6.96 2.89 -13.87
N ILE A 83 6.75 3.35 -12.65
CA ILE A 83 7.68 3.17 -11.53
C ILE A 83 7.52 1.78 -10.90
N GLY A 84 6.27 1.41 -10.57
CA GLY A 84 5.95 0.14 -9.91
C GLY A 84 6.12 -1.08 -10.80
N SER A 85 6.04 -0.93 -12.12
CA SER A 85 6.18 -1.98 -13.14
C SER A 85 7.21 -1.57 -14.19
N SER A 86 8.44 -1.32 -13.76
CA SER A 86 9.51 -0.68 -14.54
C SER A 86 10.10 -1.53 -15.67
N THR A 87 9.68 -2.79 -15.82
CA THR A 87 10.17 -3.69 -16.88
C THR A 87 9.00 -4.27 -17.68
N VAL A 88 9.28 -4.66 -18.94
CA VAL A 88 8.28 -5.35 -19.78
C VAL A 88 7.71 -6.59 -19.08
N ASN A 89 8.56 -7.34 -18.36
CA ASN A 89 8.12 -8.49 -17.59
C ASN A 89 7.16 -8.12 -16.46
N SER A 90 7.33 -6.95 -15.83
CA SER A 90 6.41 -6.45 -14.81
C SER A 90 5.03 -6.12 -15.37
N TYR A 91 4.96 -5.54 -16.59
CA TYR A 91 3.69 -5.29 -17.26
C TYR A 91 2.92 -6.56 -17.60
N ARG A 92 3.59 -7.65 -17.94
CA ARG A 92 2.96 -8.96 -18.16
C ARG A 92 2.20 -9.46 -16.93
N ARG A 93 2.67 -9.10 -15.73
CA ARG A 93 1.98 -9.43 -14.48
C ARG A 93 0.58 -8.78 -14.40
N LEU A 94 0.42 -7.57 -14.91
CA LEU A 94 -0.84 -6.82 -14.85
C LEU A 94 -1.92 -7.40 -15.80
N TRP A 95 -1.50 -8.11 -16.82
CA TRP A 95 -2.38 -8.62 -17.87
C TRP A 95 -2.82 -10.08 -17.65
N ASP A 96 -1.88 -10.94 -17.25
CA ASP A 96 -1.98 -12.40 -17.47
C ASP A 96 -3.05 -13.09 -16.62
N THR A 97 -3.30 -12.67 -15.40
CA THR A 97 -4.19 -13.39 -14.48
C THR A 97 -5.49 -12.69 -14.16
N GLY A 98 -5.54 -11.37 -14.26
CA GLY A 98 -6.71 -10.55 -13.93
C GLY A 98 -7.17 -10.59 -12.46
N PHE A 99 -6.67 -11.53 -11.65
CA PHE A 99 -7.10 -11.73 -10.26
C PHE A 99 -6.12 -11.22 -9.22
N TRP A 100 -4.84 -11.43 -9.42
CA TRP A 100 -3.81 -11.19 -8.41
C TRP A 100 -3.02 -9.91 -8.65
N ALA A 101 -3.32 -9.22 -9.73
CA ALA A 101 -2.76 -7.91 -10.05
C ALA A 101 -3.86 -7.00 -10.57
N PRO A 102 -3.84 -5.71 -10.23
CA PRO A 102 -4.82 -4.77 -10.73
C PRO A 102 -4.64 -4.56 -12.23
N VAL A 103 -5.74 -4.65 -12.98
CA VAL A 103 -5.77 -4.38 -14.43
C VAL A 103 -6.35 -3.00 -14.69
N TYR A 104 -7.19 -2.53 -13.78
CA TYR A 104 -7.86 -1.23 -13.86
C TYR A 104 -7.34 -0.26 -12.81
N ALA A 105 -7.43 1.03 -13.11
CA ALA A 105 -7.20 2.09 -12.16
C ALA A 105 -8.45 2.26 -11.28
N ASP A 106 -8.54 1.46 -10.24
CA ASP A 106 -9.67 1.41 -9.34
C ASP A 106 -9.23 1.31 -7.87
N TRP A 107 -10.18 1.49 -6.98
CA TRP A 107 -9.98 1.31 -5.56
C TRP A 107 -11.18 0.60 -4.92
N GLY A 108 -10.98 -0.03 -3.78
CA GLY A 108 -12.07 -0.67 -3.06
C GLY A 108 -11.73 -1.03 -1.62
N TYR A 109 -12.78 -1.17 -0.82
CA TYR A 109 -12.66 -1.64 0.55
C TYR A 109 -12.45 -3.16 0.54
N GLN A 110 -11.37 -3.60 1.21
CA GLN A 110 -10.99 -5.02 1.33
C GLN A 110 -10.90 -5.78 -0.01
N ASN A 111 -10.85 -5.08 -1.14
CA ASN A 111 -10.82 -5.69 -2.46
C ASN A 111 -9.38 -5.87 -2.95
N ARG A 112 -8.95 -7.12 -3.06
CA ARG A 112 -7.57 -7.49 -3.46
C ARG A 112 -7.32 -7.37 -4.97
N THR A 113 -8.35 -7.18 -5.77
CA THR A 113 -8.21 -7.02 -7.23
C THR A 113 -7.98 -5.57 -7.63
N CYS A 114 -8.22 -4.62 -6.71
CA CYS A 114 -8.03 -3.20 -6.97
C CYS A 114 -6.56 -2.77 -6.89
N GLY A 115 -6.23 -1.74 -7.64
CA GLY A 115 -4.92 -1.09 -7.60
C GLY A 115 -4.66 -0.38 -6.27
N PHE A 116 -5.70 0.15 -5.66
CA PHE A 116 -5.66 0.76 -4.33
C PHE A 116 -6.72 0.11 -3.43
N ARG A 117 -6.28 -0.36 -2.27
CA ARG A 117 -7.16 -1.01 -1.30
C ARG A 117 -7.19 -0.25 0.01
N VAL A 118 -8.38 -0.06 0.54
CA VAL A 118 -8.65 0.49 1.87
C VAL A 118 -8.99 -0.60 2.85
#